data_3393fc7571fbaefb6f7b11d95b1d7aa7
#
_entry.id   3393fc7571fbaefb6f7b11d95b1d7aa7
#
_cell.length_a   1.000
_cell.length_b   1.000
_cell.length_c   1.000
_cell.angle_alpha   90.00
_cell.angle_beta   90.00
_cell.angle_gamma   90.00
#
_symmetry.space_group_name_H-M   'P 1'
#
loop_
_entity.id
_entity.type
_entity.pdbx_description
1 polymer ?
#
loop_
_entity_poly.entity_id
_entity_poly.type
_entity_poly.pdbx_seq_one_letter_code
_entity_poly.pdbx_strand_id
1 'polypeptide(L)'
;METALTPPEIRARLREMRFLDGLTDGDYHFLASHVVPVEFEPEHVIFREGQQRSRMHLLTVGSVAIEKSAGEGVPPVRLATLGPGEAIGEGLLLDESIHGTTARALEPTLALAISREELREIISQRPTLYAALVARAARAISQRLRATDATLVGRGRSLGFGGGGMREESDLLGRREVPTDALYGVQTLRALENFPITGVPLREFPELVEALAAVKEAAATTNVELGLLP
;
A
#
# COMPACT_ATOMS: atom_id res chain seq x y z
N MET A 1 0.89 -16.47 -26.51
CA MET A 1 0.17 -17.75 -26.73
C MET A 1 -0.82 -17.86 -25.58
N GLU A 2 -2.10 -17.87 -25.86
CA GLU A 2 -3.13 -17.96 -24.83
C GLU A 2 -3.09 -19.38 -24.25
N THR A 3 -2.60 -19.53 -23.03
CA THR A 3 -2.61 -20.84 -22.34
C THR A 3 -4.06 -21.13 -21.98
N ALA A 4 -4.71 -21.95 -22.79
CA ALA A 4 -6.10 -22.34 -22.58
C ALA A 4 -6.19 -23.28 -21.37
N LEU A 5 -6.21 -22.71 -20.15
CA LEU A 5 -6.52 -23.48 -18.94
C LEU A 5 -7.97 -23.95 -18.99
N THR A 6 -8.18 -25.21 -18.67
CA THR A 6 -9.53 -25.76 -18.53
C THR A 6 -10.20 -25.24 -17.23
N PRO A 7 -11.54 -25.19 -17.17
CA PRO A 7 -12.24 -24.77 -15.94
C PRO A 7 -11.84 -25.54 -14.68
N PRO A 8 -11.58 -26.87 -14.72
CA PRO A 8 -11.04 -27.60 -13.56
C PRO A 8 -9.65 -27.12 -13.12
N GLU A 9 -8.76 -26.81 -14.07
CA GLU A 9 -7.41 -26.30 -13.77
C GLU A 9 -7.47 -24.90 -13.18
N ILE A 10 -8.31 -24.01 -13.72
CA ILE A 10 -8.56 -22.68 -13.15
C ILE A 10 -9.04 -22.82 -11.70
N ARG A 11 -10.02 -23.69 -11.44
CA ARG A 11 -10.53 -23.89 -10.08
C ARG A 11 -9.48 -24.45 -9.13
N ALA A 12 -8.62 -25.35 -9.59
CA ALA A 12 -7.51 -25.84 -8.78
C ALA A 12 -6.56 -24.72 -8.37
N ARG A 13 -6.15 -23.88 -9.33
CA ARG A 13 -5.30 -22.71 -9.05
C ARG A 13 -5.94 -21.70 -8.11
N LEU A 14 -7.25 -21.42 -8.25
CA LEU A 14 -7.97 -20.53 -7.35
C LEU A 14 -7.96 -21.04 -5.89
N ARG A 15 -8.00 -22.36 -5.68
CA ARG A 15 -7.94 -22.96 -4.34
C ARG A 15 -6.56 -22.86 -3.68
N GLU A 16 -5.49 -22.73 -4.45
CA GLU A 16 -4.13 -22.56 -3.95
C GLU A 16 -3.82 -21.10 -3.55
N MET A 17 -4.74 -20.18 -3.84
CA MET A 17 -4.52 -18.74 -3.61
C MET A 17 -4.81 -18.31 -2.19
N ARG A 18 -3.80 -17.86 -1.46
CA ARG A 18 -3.95 -17.29 -0.10
C ARG A 18 -4.94 -16.13 -0.06
N PHE A 19 -5.00 -15.33 -1.13
CA PHE A 19 -5.97 -14.24 -1.23
C PHE A 19 -7.42 -14.72 -1.16
N LEU A 20 -7.70 -15.96 -1.57
CA LEU A 20 -9.04 -16.56 -1.63
C LEU A 20 -9.32 -17.54 -0.48
N ASP A 21 -8.41 -17.71 0.48
CA ASP A 21 -8.56 -18.67 1.57
C ASP A 21 -9.92 -18.54 2.29
N GLY A 22 -10.54 -19.71 2.56
CA GLY A 22 -11.79 -19.80 3.28
C GLY A 22 -13.05 -19.47 2.47
N LEU A 23 -12.97 -19.44 1.14
CA LEU A 23 -14.14 -19.47 0.27
C LEU A 23 -14.76 -20.85 0.23
N THR A 24 -16.04 -20.94 -0.09
CA THR A 24 -16.74 -22.23 -0.28
C THR A 24 -16.41 -22.84 -1.64
N ASP A 25 -16.63 -24.15 -1.79
CA ASP A 25 -16.48 -24.85 -3.08
C ASP A 25 -17.36 -24.24 -4.16
N GLY A 26 -18.55 -23.80 -3.82
CA GLY A 26 -19.48 -23.11 -4.70
C GLY A 26 -18.95 -21.74 -5.17
N ASP A 27 -18.19 -21.03 -4.32
CA ASP A 27 -17.56 -19.75 -4.66
C ASP A 27 -16.38 -19.96 -5.62
N TYR A 28 -15.54 -20.98 -5.38
CA TYR A 28 -14.46 -21.33 -6.30
C TYR A 28 -14.99 -21.77 -7.66
N HIS A 29 -16.10 -22.53 -7.69
CA HIS A 29 -16.73 -22.93 -8.95
C HIS A 29 -17.28 -21.72 -9.71
N PHE A 30 -17.92 -20.80 -9.02
CA PHE A 30 -18.45 -19.57 -9.59
C PHE A 30 -17.34 -18.65 -10.11
N LEU A 31 -16.29 -18.42 -9.31
CA LEU A 31 -15.14 -17.60 -9.72
C LEU A 31 -14.44 -18.18 -10.96
N ALA A 32 -14.35 -19.52 -11.08
CA ALA A 32 -13.68 -20.14 -12.20
C ALA A 32 -14.32 -19.81 -13.57
N SER A 33 -15.60 -19.44 -13.61
CA SER A 33 -16.28 -18.97 -14.82
C SER A 33 -16.22 -17.46 -15.04
N HIS A 34 -15.62 -16.69 -14.09
CA HIS A 34 -15.54 -15.23 -14.12
C HIS A 34 -14.08 -14.75 -14.09
N VAL A 35 -13.14 -15.61 -14.39
CA VAL A 35 -11.72 -15.26 -14.51
C VAL A 35 -11.18 -15.69 -15.87
N VAL A 36 -10.25 -14.91 -16.40
CA VAL A 36 -9.57 -15.19 -17.67
C VAL A 36 -8.07 -15.34 -17.38
N PRO A 37 -7.42 -16.45 -17.83
CA PRO A 37 -5.98 -16.59 -17.77
C PRO A 37 -5.30 -15.54 -18.66
N VAL A 38 -4.28 -14.87 -18.11
CA VAL A 38 -3.46 -13.88 -18.84
C VAL A 38 -1.99 -14.14 -18.54
N GLU A 39 -1.17 -14.19 -19.58
CA GLU A 39 0.28 -14.33 -19.48
C GLU A 39 0.95 -12.98 -19.71
N PHE A 40 2.02 -12.74 -18.97
CA PHE A 40 2.86 -11.55 -19.08
C PHE A 40 4.32 -11.98 -19.25
N GLU A 41 4.96 -11.44 -20.26
CA GLU A 41 6.40 -11.59 -20.47
C GLU A 41 7.18 -10.78 -19.40
N PRO A 42 8.44 -11.13 -19.14
CA PRO A 42 9.31 -10.31 -18.28
C PRO A 42 9.31 -8.85 -18.72
N GLU A 43 9.38 -7.92 -17.78
CA GLU A 43 9.33 -6.47 -17.98
C GLU A 43 8.01 -5.90 -18.52
N HIS A 44 7.00 -6.74 -18.79
CA HIS A 44 5.69 -6.26 -19.19
C HIS A 44 5.03 -5.43 -18.10
N VAL A 45 4.54 -4.24 -18.45
CA VAL A 45 3.78 -3.38 -17.55
C VAL A 45 2.31 -3.76 -17.58
N ILE A 46 1.85 -4.38 -16.50
CA ILE A 46 0.48 -4.90 -16.36
C ILE A 46 -0.53 -3.74 -16.24
N PHE A 47 -0.19 -2.74 -15.43
CA PHE A 47 -0.89 -1.44 -15.35
C PHE A 47 0.08 -0.36 -14.88
N ARG A 48 -0.26 0.90 -15.16
CA ARG A 48 0.54 2.07 -14.80
C ARG A 48 -0.11 2.88 -13.70
N GLU A 49 0.73 3.54 -12.90
CA GLU A 49 0.30 4.61 -12.01
C GLU A 49 -0.47 5.67 -12.81
N GLY A 50 -1.58 6.17 -12.24
CA GLY A 50 -2.48 7.13 -12.89
C GLY A 50 -3.47 6.52 -13.89
N GLN A 51 -3.30 5.25 -14.31
CA GLN A 51 -4.23 4.57 -15.19
C GLN A 51 -5.51 4.18 -14.45
N GLN A 52 -6.67 4.31 -15.10
CA GLN A 52 -7.94 3.86 -14.52
C GLN A 52 -7.94 2.35 -14.29
N ARG A 53 -8.44 1.93 -13.13
CA ARG A 53 -8.58 0.51 -12.78
C ARG A 53 -9.61 -0.15 -13.69
N SER A 54 -9.23 -1.22 -14.35
CA SER A 54 -10.11 -2.00 -15.24
C SER A 54 -10.15 -3.49 -14.90
N ARG A 55 -9.06 -4.00 -14.33
CA ARG A 55 -8.91 -5.42 -13.96
C ARG A 55 -8.13 -5.56 -12.66
N MET A 56 -8.45 -6.61 -11.92
CA MET A 56 -7.57 -7.17 -10.91
C MET A 56 -7.01 -8.50 -11.39
N HIS A 57 -5.85 -8.89 -10.87
CA HIS A 57 -5.16 -10.09 -11.29
C HIS A 57 -4.77 -10.91 -10.06
N LEU A 58 -5.05 -12.19 -10.10
CA LEU A 58 -4.69 -13.18 -9.11
C LEU A 58 -3.45 -13.92 -9.63
N LEU A 59 -2.30 -13.74 -9.00
CA LEU A 59 -1.02 -14.28 -9.47
C LEU A 59 -0.94 -15.78 -9.19
N THR A 60 -0.69 -16.59 -10.23
CA THR A 60 -0.58 -18.05 -10.10
C THR A 60 0.84 -18.55 -10.31
N VAL A 61 1.62 -17.89 -11.17
CA VAL A 61 3.03 -18.19 -11.47
C VAL A 61 3.75 -16.88 -11.67
N GLY A 62 5.05 -16.86 -11.38
CA GLY A 62 5.90 -15.70 -11.59
C GLY A 62 5.83 -14.67 -10.46
N SER A 63 6.41 -13.50 -10.69
CA SER A 63 6.47 -12.42 -9.72
C SER A 63 6.31 -11.04 -10.37
N VAL A 64 5.73 -10.11 -9.61
CA VAL A 64 5.38 -8.76 -10.06
C VAL A 64 5.95 -7.72 -9.09
N ALA A 65 6.69 -6.75 -9.64
CA ALA A 65 7.10 -5.55 -8.90
C ALA A 65 5.96 -4.54 -8.82
N ILE A 66 5.72 -4.00 -7.65
CA ILE A 66 4.87 -2.82 -7.43
C ILE A 66 5.80 -1.62 -7.24
N GLU A 67 5.69 -0.66 -8.14
CA GLU A 67 6.61 0.46 -8.27
C GLU A 67 5.87 1.80 -8.15
N LYS A 68 6.52 2.78 -7.53
CA LYS A 68 6.05 4.16 -7.40
C LYS A 68 6.97 5.09 -8.15
N SER A 69 6.42 6.00 -8.94
CA SER A 69 7.20 7.07 -9.57
C SER A 69 7.84 7.96 -8.49
N ALA A 70 9.13 8.25 -8.67
CA ALA A 70 9.89 9.18 -7.82
C ALA A 70 10.08 10.55 -8.47
N GLY A 71 9.39 10.80 -9.59
CA GLY A 71 9.50 12.04 -10.36
C GLY A 71 10.11 11.84 -11.75
N GLU A 72 10.09 12.88 -12.55
CA GLU A 72 10.61 12.86 -13.92
C GLU A 72 12.12 12.64 -13.93
N GLY A 73 12.59 11.70 -14.76
CA GLY A 73 14.01 11.35 -14.86
C GLY A 73 14.60 10.54 -13.70
N VAL A 74 13.80 10.20 -12.69
CA VAL A 74 14.23 9.39 -11.54
C VAL A 74 13.72 7.96 -11.68
N PRO A 75 14.56 6.93 -11.48
CA PRO A 75 14.09 5.55 -11.50
C PRO A 75 12.97 5.32 -10.49
N PRO A 76 11.94 4.51 -10.83
CA PRO A 76 10.85 4.23 -9.90
C PRO A 76 11.34 3.48 -8.66
N VAL A 77 10.69 3.73 -7.54
CA VAL A 77 10.97 3.03 -6.28
C VAL A 77 10.11 1.77 -6.20
N ARG A 78 10.76 0.62 -6.04
CA ARG A 78 10.06 -0.64 -5.78
C ARG A 78 9.54 -0.67 -4.35
N LEU A 79 8.21 -0.73 -4.21
CA LEU A 79 7.53 -0.78 -2.91
C LEU A 79 7.34 -2.21 -2.43
N ALA A 80 7.08 -3.15 -3.34
CA ALA A 80 6.86 -4.56 -3.02
C ALA A 80 7.18 -5.46 -4.22
N THR A 81 7.40 -6.74 -3.96
CA THR A 81 7.37 -7.82 -4.95
C THR A 81 6.32 -8.81 -4.51
N LEU A 82 5.40 -9.14 -5.40
CA LEU A 82 4.27 -10.03 -5.16
C LEU A 82 4.42 -11.27 -6.03
N GLY A 83 4.02 -12.42 -5.50
CA GLY A 83 4.16 -13.73 -6.12
C GLY A 83 2.87 -14.55 -6.13
N PRO A 84 2.97 -15.86 -6.39
CA PRO A 84 1.83 -16.75 -6.44
C PRO A 84 1.00 -16.73 -5.16
N GLY A 85 -0.32 -16.76 -5.31
CA GLY A 85 -1.28 -16.70 -4.21
C GLY A 85 -1.67 -15.28 -3.78
N GLU A 86 -1.07 -14.25 -4.37
CA GLU A 86 -1.38 -12.85 -4.09
C GLU A 86 -2.20 -12.20 -5.20
N ALA A 87 -2.78 -11.03 -4.91
CA ALA A 87 -3.56 -10.24 -5.86
C ALA A 87 -2.93 -8.88 -6.10
N ILE A 88 -3.06 -8.38 -7.34
CA ILE A 88 -2.71 -7.00 -7.73
C ILE A 88 -3.90 -6.32 -8.38
N GLY A 89 -3.97 -4.99 -8.25
CA GLY A 89 -5.11 -4.22 -8.75
C GLY A 89 -6.40 -4.44 -7.96
N GLU A 90 -6.33 -5.03 -6.78
CA GLU A 90 -7.46 -5.35 -5.89
C GLU A 90 -8.21 -4.11 -5.40
N GLY A 91 -7.64 -2.92 -5.54
CA GLY A 91 -8.35 -1.67 -5.34
C GLY A 91 -9.59 -1.52 -6.23
N LEU A 92 -9.69 -2.25 -7.34
CA LEU A 92 -10.89 -2.34 -8.17
C LEU A 92 -12.12 -2.81 -7.40
N LEU A 93 -11.93 -3.62 -6.34
CA LEU A 93 -13.00 -4.06 -5.44
C LEU A 93 -13.53 -2.95 -4.53
N LEU A 94 -12.78 -1.87 -4.33
CA LEU A 94 -13.11 -0.82 -3.37
C LEU A 94 -13.70 0.42 -4.04
N ASP A 95 -13.13 0.82 -5.17
CA ASP A 95 -13.53 2.03 -5.87
C ASP A 95 -13.16 2.00 -7.37
N GLU A 96 -13.70 2.97 -8.11
CA GLU A 96 -13.42 3.17 -9.54
C GLU A 96 -12.27 4.14 -9.82
N SER A 97 -11.40 4.39 -8.85
CA SER A 97 -10.29 5.33 -8.97
C SER A 97 -9.15 4.81 -9.86
N ILE A 98 -8.07 5.57 -9.94
CA ILE A 98 -6.86 5.23 -10.69
C ILE A 98 -5.92 4.32 -9.87
N HIS A 99 -5.01 3.64 -10.55
CA HIS A 99 -3.91 2.92 -9.90
C HIS A 99 -2.94 3.91 -9.23
N GLY A 100 -2.65 3.71 -7.97
CA GLY A 100 -1.68 4.51 -7.21
C GLY A 100 -0.21 4.12 -7.46
N THR A 101 0.02 3.03 -8.20
CA THR A 101 1.34 2.42 -8.47
C THR A 101 1.35 1.77 -9.85
N THR A 102 2.55 1.48 -10.35
CA THR A 102 2.78 0.66 -11.55
C THR A 102 3.03 -0.79 -11.13
N ALA A 103 2.47 -1.75 -11.87
CA ALA A 103 2.78 -3.18 -11.72
C ALA A 103 3.53 -3.69 -12.94
N ARG A 104 4.70 -4.33 -12.72
CA ARG A 104 5.58 -4.86 -13.75
C ARG A 104 5.92 -6.31 -13.49
N ALA A 105 5.75 -7.20 -14.46
CA ALA A 105 6.22 -8.57 -14.38
C ALA A 105 7.76 -8.62 -14.33
N LEU A 106 8.32 -9.38 -13.38
CA LEU A 106 9.76 -9.55 -13.24
C LEU A 106 10.28 -10.78 -14.00
N GLU A 107 9.40 -11.72 -14.26
CA GLU A 107 9.65 -12.98 -14.93
C GLU A 107 8.38 -13.43 -15.67
N PRO A 108 8.41 -14.52 -16.48
CA PRO A 108 7.18 -15.04 -17.10
C PRO A 108 6.12 -15.26 -16.04
N THR A 109 5.00 -14.55 -16.15
CA THR A 109 3.97 -14.48 -15.11
C THR A 109 2.63 -14.89 -15.67
N LEU A 110 1.95 -15.81 -14.98
CA LEU A 110 0.56 -16.20 -15.29
C LEU A 110 -0.35 -15.67 -14.16
N ALA A 111 -1.41 -14.99 -14.55
CA ALA A 111 -2.44 -14.50 -13.64
C ALA A 111 -3.85 -14.88 -14.12
N LEU A 112 -4.79 -14.95 -13.18
CA LEU A 112 -6.21 -15.02 -13.46
C LEU A 112 -6.81 -13.63 -13.29
N ALA A 113 -7.27 -13.03 -14.38
CA ALA A 113 -7.80 -11.68 -14.39
C ALA A 113 -9.31 -11.68 -14.16
N ILE A 114 -9.79 -10.73 -13.36
CA ILE A 114 -11.22 -10.41 -13.17
C ILE A 114 -11.40 -8.99 -13.70
N SER A 115 -12.25 -8.81 -14.70
CA SER A 115 -12.58 -7.51 -15.24
C SER A 115 -13.64 -6.81 -14.37
N ARG A 116 -13.88 -5.52 -14.66
CA ARG A 116 -14.95 -4.75 -14.04
C ARG A 116 -16.34 -5.34 -14.35
N GLU A 117 -16.51 -5.90 -15.55
CA GLU A 117 -17.75 -6.52 -15.98
C GLU A 117 -18.05 -7.78 -15.17
N GLU A 118 -17.07 -8.69 -15.07
CA GLU A 118 -17.20 -9.89 -14.23
C GLU A 118 -17.43 -9.52 -12.76
N LEU A 119 -16.78 -8.45 -12.29
CA LEU A 119 -17.00 -7.99 -10.92
C LEU A 119 -18.43 -7.53 -10.67
N ARG A 120 -19.05 -6.84 -11.63
CA ARG A 120 -20.48 -6.46 -11.56
C ARG A 120 -21.40 -7.67 -11.52
N GLU A 121 -21.07 -8.73 -12.26
CA GLU A 121 -21.82 -9.99 -12.20
C GLU A 121 -21.67 -10.68 -10.85
N ILE A 122 -20.46 -10.69 -10.27
CA ILE A 122 -20.22 -11.21 -8.93
C ILE A 122 -21.05 -10.45 -7.90
N ILE A 123 -21.08 -9.11 -7.97
CA ILE A 123 -21.88 -8.26 -7.08
C ILE A 123 -23.37 -8.65 -7.19
N SER A 124 -23.89 -8.79 -8.39
CA SER A 124 -25.30 -9.07 -8.66
C SER A 124 -25.72 -10.49 -8.23
N GLN A 125 -24.92 -11.50 -8.56
CA GLN A 125 -25.30 -12.91 -8.39
C GLN A 125 -24.81 -13.50 -7.06
N ARG A 126 -23.71 -12.99 -6.51
CA ARG A 126 -23.04 -13.51 -5.30
C ARG A 126 -22.56 -12.39 -4.38
N PRO A 127 -23.45 -11.56 -3.81
CA PRO A 127 -23.06 -10.42 -2.98
C PRO A 127 -22.26 -10.81 -1.74
N THR A 128 -22.46 -12.00 -1.19
CA THR A 128 -21.65 -12.52 -0.06
C THR A 128 -20.23 -12.85 -0.48
N LEU A 129 -20.02 -13.40 -1.67
CA LEU A 129 -18.70 -13.62 -2.24
C LEU A 129 -18.00 -12.27 -2.48
N TYR A 130 -18.70 -11.29 -3.06
CA TYR A 130 -18.15 -9.95 -3.23
C TYR A 130 -17.70 -9.33 -1.91
N ALA A 131 -18.54 -9.38 -0.86
CA ALA A 131 -18.19 -8.89 0.47
C ALA A 131 -16.94 -9.60 1.03
N ALA A 132 -16.82 -10.91 0.80
CA ALA A 132 -15.64 -11.68 1.18
C ALA A 132 -14.37 -11.22 0.42
N LEU A 133 -14.46 -10.93 -0.88
CA LEU A 133 -13.35 -10.42 -1.69
C LEU A 133 -12.92 -9.02 -1.22
N VAL A 134 -13.88 -8.12 -0.95
CA VAL A 134 -13.62 -6.77 -0.40
C VAL A 134 -12.88 -6.85 0.94
N ALA A 135 -13.33 -7.71 1.85
CA ALA A 135 -12.66 -7.89 3.15
C ALA A 135 -11.21 -8.40 3.00
N ARG A 136 -10.94 -9.23 1.99
CA ARG A 136 -9.58 -9.72 1.68
C ARG A 136 -8.71 -8.63 1.06
N ALA A 137 -9.27 -7.84 0.13
CA ALA A 137 -8.57 -6.70 -0.45
C ALA A 137 -8.16 -5.68 0.62
N ALA A 138 -9.08 -5.33 1.52
CA ALA A 138 -8.79 -4.43 2.63
C ALA A 138 -7.67 -4.95 3.55
N ARG A 139 -7.65 -6.27 3.84
CA ARG A 139 -6.56 -6.89 4.62
C ARG A 139 -5.23 -6.86 3.87
N ALA A 140 -5.21 -7.21 2.58
CA ALA A 140 -4.00 -7.22 1.76
C ALA A 140 -3.40 -5.80 1.66
N ILE A 141 -4.22 -4.78 1.41
CA ILE A 141 -3.80 -3.38 1.36
C ILE A 141 -3.26 -2.92 2.71
N SER A 142 -3.96 -3.22 3.81
CA SER A 142 -3.51 -2.89 5.17
C SER A 142 -2.18 -3.57 5.53
N GLN A 143 -1.96 -4.81 5.12
CA GLN A 143 -0.69 -5.52 5.33
C GLN A 143 0.45 -4.90 4.53
N ARG A 144 0.21 -4.56 3.26
CA ARG A 144 1.21 -3.88 2.41
C ARG A 144 1.57 -2.51 2.94
N LEU A 145 0.59 -1.72 3.40
CA LEU A 145 0.84 -0.43 4.01
C LEU A 145 1.78 -0.58 5.21
N ARG A 146 1.49 -1.50 6.14
CA ARG A 146 2.37 -1.78 7.30
C ARG A 146 3.77 -2.24 6.90
N ALA A 147 3.90 -3.06 5.86
CA ALA A 147 5.20 -3.51 5.37
C ALA A 147 6.01 -2.36 4.75
N THR A 148 5.34 -1.46 4.01
CA THR A 148 5.97 -0.26 3.43
C THR A 148 6.42 0.70 4.54
N ASP A 149 5.58 0.93 5.56
CA ASP A 149 5.91 1.75 6.73
C ASP A 149 7.15 1.20 7.46
N ALA A 150 7.22 -0.10 7.69
CA ALA A 150 8.38 -0.75 8.31
C ALA A 150 9.66 -0.57 7.47
N THR A 151 9.55 -0.62 6.14
CA THR A 151 10.68 -0.40 5.22
C THR A 151 11.14 1.06 5.24
N LEU A 152 10.21 2.01 5.29
CA LEU A 152 10.50 3.44 5.38
C LEU A 152 11.16 3.79 6.71
N VAL A 153 10.66 3.25 7.83
CA VAL A 153 11.28 3.40 9.16
C VAL A 153 12.68 2.76 9.20
N GLY A 154 12.86 1.59 8.58
CA GLY A 154 14.18 0.96 8.44
C GLY A 154 15.16 1.77 7.58
N ARG A 155 14.69 2.37 6.49
CA ARG A 155 15.49 3.29 5.64
C ARG A 155 15.78 4.62 6.33
N GLY A 156 14.84 5.17 7.11
CA GLY A 156 15.08 6.36 7.92
C GLY A 156 16.19 6.15 8.96
N ARG A 157 16.31 4.94 9.51
CA ARG A 157 17.47 4.56 10.35
C ARG A 157 18.77 4.42 9.55
N SER A 158 18.70 4.03 8.28
CA SER A 158 19.87 3.87 7.38
C SER A 158 20.29 5.17 6.70
N LEU A 159 19.44 6.18 6.62
CA LEU A 159 19.74 7.51 6.07
C LEU A 159 20.33 8.44 7.13
N GLY A 160 21.26 7.92 7.97
CA GLY A 160 22.28 8.75 8.60
C GLY A 160 21.82 9.76 9.66
N PHE A 161 20.82 9.44 10.49
CA PHE A 161 20.72 10.01 11.83
C PHE A 161 21.52 9.15 12.83
N GLY A 162 22.77 8.93 12.53
CA GLY A 162 23.64 7.99 13.24
C GLY A 162 25.02 8.56 13.54
N GLY A 163 25.11 9.83 13.92
CA GLY A 163 26.32 10.44 14.44
C GLY A 163 26.11 11.11 15.79
N GLY A 164 24.88 11.32 16.20
CA GLY A 164 24.51 11.93 17.48
C GLY A 164 24.05 10.87 18.48
N GLY A 165 24.47 10.99 19.75
CA GLY A 165 24.02 10.14 20.85
C GLY A 165 22.50 10.18 21.03
N MET A 166 21.98 9.36 21.95
CA MET A 166 20.61 9.44 22.43
C MET A 166 20.56 10.37 23.63
N ARG A 167 19.51 11.16 23.78
CA ARG A 167 19.18 11.89 24.99
C ARG A 167 17.97 11.26 25.67
N GLU A 168 18.05 11.12 26.99
CA GLU A 168 16.92 10.62 27.76
C GLU A 168 15.93 11.76 28.01
N GLU A 169 14.66 11.55 27.67
CA GLU A 169 13.55 12.42 28.02
C GLU A 169 12.48 11.65 28.78
N SER A 170 11.68 12.33 29.59
CA SER A 170 10.60 11.72 30.35
C SER A 170 9.31 12.52 30.24
N ASP A 171 8.18 11.80 30.26
CA ASP A 171 6.83 12.33 30.37
C ASP A 171 6.02 11.54 31.42
N LEU A 172 4.71 11.74 31.47
CA LEU A 172 3.83 11.03 32.40
C LEU A 172 3.77 9.50 32.15
N LEU A 173 4.20 9.04 30.98
CA LEU A 173 4.25 7.62 30.59
C LEU A 173 5.62 6.97 30.84
N GLY A 174 6.59 7.75 31.35
CA GLY A 174 7.93 7.27 31.69
C GLY A 174 9.03 7.75 30.73
N ARG A 175 10.23 7.19 30.93
CA ARG A 175 11.43 7.59 30.20
C ARG A 175 11.52 6.96 28.81
N ARG A 176 12.12 7.69 27.85
CA ARG A 176 12.42 7.25 26.49
C ARG A 176 13.71 7.88 26.00
N GLU A 177 14.43 7.15 25.17
CA GLU A 177 15.59 7.66 24.44
C GLU A 177 15.12 8.33 23.14
N VAL A 178 15.48 9.58 22.95
CA VAL A 178 15.19 10.38 21.76
C VAL A 178 16.52 10.69 21.08
N PRO A 179 16.66 10.60 19.73
CA PRO A 179 17.88 11.00 19.05
C PRO A 179 18.28 12.44 19.41
N THR A 180 19.54 12.67 19.70
CA THR A 180 20.04 13.98 20.17
C THR A 180 19.84 15.08 19.14
N ASP A 181 19.88 14.72 17.85
CA ASP A 181 19.66 15.61 16.70
C ASP A 181 18.20 15.78 16.34
N ALA A 182 17.28 15.05 16.98
CA ALA A 182 15.85 15.20 16.72
C ALA A 182 15.33 16.53 17.28
N LEU A 183 14.66 17.31 16.43
CA LEU A 183 14.00 18.58 16.79
C LEU A 183 12.62 18.38 17.45
N TYR A 184 12.32 17.16 17.89
CA TYR A 184 11.09 16.80 18.61
C TYR A 184 11.45 16.09 19.92
N GLY A 185 10.51 16.11 20.88
CA GLY A 185 10.64 15.44 22.18
C GLY A 185 9.93 14.10 22.26
N VAL A 186 9.94 13.53 23.48
CA VAL A 186 9.40 12.20 23.80
C VAL A 186 7.93 12.02 23.42
N GLN A 187 7.09 13.04 23.55
CA GLN A 187 5.67 12.96 23.20
C GLN A 187 5.46 12.78 21.68
N THR A 188 6.23 13.51 20.88
CA THR A 188 6.20 13.36 19.42
C THR A 188 6.77 11.99 19.00
N LEU A 189 7.83 11.50 19.67
CA LEU A 189 8.34 10.15 19.44
C LEU A 189 7.24 9.11 19.67
N ARG A 190 6.52 9.16 20.79
CA ARG A 190 5.40 8.25 21.07
C ARG A 190 4.27 8.37 20.06
N ALA A 191 3.96 9.59 19.61
CA ALA A 191 2.97 9.80 18.57
C ALA A 191 3.38 9.15 17.25
N LEU A 192 4.65 9.25 16.84
CA LEU A 192 5.19 8.58 15.66
C LEU A 192 5.17 7.06 15.78
N GLU A 193 5.43 6.52 16.99
CA GLU A 193 5.34 5.08 17.27
C GLU A 193 3.90 4.56 17.24
N ASN A 194 2.94 5.34 17.80
CA ASN A 194 1.55 4.91 17.98
C ASN A 194 0.64 5.19 16.77
N PHE A 195 0.98 6.21 15.96
CA PHE A 195 0.16 6.68 14.85
C PHE A 195 0.93 6.76 13.53
N PRO A 196 1.48 5.65 13.02
CA PRO A 196 2.17 5.63 11.72
C PRO A 196 1.16 5.64 10.57
N ILE A 197 0.31 6.69 10.47
CA ILE A 197 -0.85 6.72 9.56
C ILE A 197 -0.42 6.90 8.11
N THR A 198 0.48 7.84 7.83
CA THR A 198 0.90 8.15 6.46
C THR A 198 2.30 7.67 6.13
N GLY A 199 3.17 7.49 7.14
CA GLY A 199 4.59 7.20 6.96
C GLY A 199 5.38 8.35 6.31
N VAL A 200 4.73 9.46 5.94
CA VAL A 200 5.36 10.63 5.34
C VAL A 200 5.60 11.68 6.42
N PRO A 201 6.85 11.95 6.80
CA PRO A 201 7.14 12.96 7.81
C PRO A 201 6.83 14.37 7.30
N LEU A 202 6.45 15.26 8.21
CA LEU A 202 6.03 16.63 7.88
C LEU A 202 7.12 17.43 7.13
N ARG A 203 8.39 17.10 7.36
CA ARG A 203 9.54 17.70 6.66
C ARG A 203 9.54 17.51 5.13
N GLU A 204 8.78 16.55 4.61
CA GLU A 204 8.61 16.36 3.16
C GLU A 204 7.69 17.43 2.53
N PHE A 205 7.10 18.30 3.37
CA PHE A 205 6.24 19.41 2.96
C PHE A 205 6.79 20.73 3.54
N PRO A 206 7.92 21.24 3.03
CA PRO A 206 8.58 22.44 3.58
C PRO A 206 7.65 23.66 3.61
N GLU A 207 6.82 23.86 2.59
CA GLU A 207 5.88 24.97 2.55
C GLU A 207 4.81 24.88 3.67
N LEU A 208 4.38 23.67 4.03
CA LEU A 208 3.48 23.47 5.14
C LEU A 208 4.15 23.75 6.49
N VAL A 209 5.41 23.37 6.64
CA VAL A 209 6.20 23.64 7.84
C VAL A 209 6.39 25.16 8.02
N GLU A 210 6.74 25.87 6.94
CA GLU A 210 6.88 27.34 6.92
C GLU A 210 5.55 28.03 7.25
N ALA A 211 4.45 27.60 6.64
CA ALA A 211 3.12 28.15 6.92
C ALA A 211 2.72 27.96 8.40
N LEU A 212 2.96 26.77 8.97
CA LEU A 212 2.70 26.51 10.39
C LEU A 212 3.59 27.37 11.32
N ALA A 213 4.85 27.59 10.93
CA ALA A 213 5.76 28.47 11.69
C ALA A 213 5.27 29.93 11.66
N ALA A 214 4.88 30.44 10.49
CA ALA A 214 4.34 31.80 10.34
C ALA A 214 3.06 32.01 11.14
N VAL A 215 2.14 31.05 11.17
CA VAL A 215 0.93 31.11 12.01
C VAL A 215 1.28 31.19 13.50
N LYS A 216 2.25 30.37 13.94
CA LYS A 216 2.69 30.39 15.34
C LYS A 216 3.40 31.72 15.73
N GLU A 217 4.21 32.26 14.84
CA GLU A 217 4.87 33.54 15.02
C GLU A 217 3.84 34.66 15.14
N ALA A 218 2.86 34.74 14.24
CA ALA A 218 1.80 35.74 14.32
C ALA A 218 0.98 35.61 15.61
N ALA A 219 0.63 34.39 16.01
CA ALA A 219 -0.09 34.15 17.25
C ALA A 219 0.74 34.56 18.50
N ALA A 220 2.05 34.26 18.53
CA ALA A 220 2.94 34.66 19.63
C ALA A 220 3.07 36.18 19.71
N THR A 221 3.29 36.85 18.58
CA THR A 221 3.38 38.31 18.50
C THR A 221 2.10 38.97 19.03
N THR A 222 0.94 38.51 18.59
CA THR A 222 -0.36 39.02 19.08
C THR A 222 -0.51 38.79 20.60
N ASN A 223 -0.11 37.62 21.10
CA ASN A 223 -0.21 37.33 22.54
C ASN A 223 0.75 38.21 23.39
N VAL A 224 1.92 38.56 22.86
CA VAL A 224 2.84 39.52 23.49
C VAL A 224 2.20 40.91 23.51
N GLU A 225 1.65 41.39 22.39
CA GLU A 225 0.96 42.68 22.29
C GLU A 225 -0.24 42.80 23.25
N LEU A 226 -0.95 41.70 23.46
CA LEU A 226 -2.06 41.61 24.40
C LEU A 226 -1.63 41.39 25.86
N GLY A 227 -0.33 41.27 26.13
CA GLY A 227 0.20 41.01 27.46
C GLY A 227 -0.09 39.63 28.03
N LEU A 228 -0.42 38.68 27.19
CA LEU A 228 -0.69 37.26 27.52
C LEU A 228 0.58 36.42 27.58
N LEU A 229 1.65 36.87 26.95
CA LEU A 229 2.99 36.29 27.04
C LEU A 229 3.99 37.37 27.49
N PRO A 230 5.04 36.96 28.26
CA PRO A 230 6.10 37.88 28.68
C PRO A 230 6.96 38.36 27.51
#